data_43e2e94c22aed8102649fe230bac8e8a
#
_entry.id   43e2e94c22aed8102649fe230bac8e8a
#
_cell.length_a   1.000
_cell.length_b   1.000
_cell.length_c   1.000
_cell.angle_alpha   90.00
_cell.angle_beta   90.00
_cell.angle_gamma   90.00
#
_symmetry.space_group_name_H-M   'P 1'
#
loop_
_entity.id
_entity.type
_entity.pdbx_description
1 polymer ?
#
loop_
_entity_poly.entity_id
_entity_poly.type
_entity_poly.pdbx_seq_one_letter_code
_entity_poly.pdbx_strand_id
1 'polypeptide(L)'
;MKGFSTTIEINSNPNTIWEILTESSNYHDWNKSVEKIEGNIAVGEKIKVYAKISPDRAFPVKVKEFVPSSKMVWCGGMPFGLFQGVRTFTLTERNNGQVEFRMQEEFSGLMSPLIVRSMPDLTESFELFASSLKAKAESVA
;
A
#
# COMPACT_ATOMS: atom_id res chain seq x y z
N MET A 1 3.22 -9.75 -17.26
CA MET A 1 2.57 -9.45 -16.00
C MET A 1 2.42 -7.94 -15.84
N LYS A 2 1.25 -7.47 -15.45
CA LYS A 2 1.02 -6.04 -15.31
C LYS A 2 1.08 -5.62 -13.85
N GLY A 3 1.59 -4.43 -13.59
CA GLY A 3 1.68 -3.91 -12.24
C GLY A 3 1.74 -2.39 -12.21
N PHE A 4 1.75 -1.87 -11.00
CA PHE A 4 1.89 -0.43 -10.73
C PHE A 4 2.97 -0.25 -9.68
N SER A 5 3.66 0.87 -9.72
CA SER A 5 4.64 1.20 -8.69
C SER A 5 4.80 2.71 -8.56
N THR A 6 5.24 3.12 -7.37
CA THR A 6 5.59 4.51 -7.13
C THR A 6 6.75 4.54 -6.13
N THR A 7 7.58 5.54 -6.24
CA THR A 7 8.74 5.74 -5.37
C THR A 7 8.84 7.21 -5.02
N ILE A 8 9.09 7.52 -3.74
CA ILE A 8 9.22 8.89 -3.30
C ILE A 8 10.25 8.97 -2.17
N GLU A 9 10.98 10.07 -2.10
CA GLU A 9 11.90 10.33 -0.98
C GLU A 9 11.17 11.10 0.11
N ILE A 10 11.29 10.64 1.36
CA ILE A 10 10.62 11.25 2.50
C ILE A 10 11.69 11.73 3.49
N ASN A 11 11.57 12.97 3.90
CA ASN A 11 12.48 13.58 4.87
C ASN A 11 11.97 13.31 6.30
N SER A 12 12.10 12.06 6.72
CA SER A 12 11.69 11.59 8.04
C SER A 12 12.45 10.29 8.33
N ASN A 13 12.28 9.75 9.52
CA ASN A 13 12.95 8.49 9.86
C ASN A 13 12.05 7.29 9.58
N PRO A 14 12.64 6.09 9.41
CA PRO A 14 11.84 4.90 9.07
C PRO A 14 10.78 4.55 10.11
N ASN A 15 11.07 4.75 11.39
CA ASN A 15 10.11 4.40 12.45
C ASN A 15 8.86 5.28 12.39
N THR A 16 9.03 6.58 12.18
CA THR A 16 7.91 7.51 12.05
C THR A 16 7.04 7.15 10.85
N ILE A 17 7.68 6.90 9.71
CA ILE A 17 6.97 6.52 8.49
C ILE A 17 6.21 5.21 8.71
N TRP A 18 6.86 4.24 9.35
CA TRP A 18 6.28 2.93 9.61
C TRP A 18 5.05 3.01 10.52
N GLU A 19 5.12 3.82 11.57
CA GLU A 19 3.98 4.02 12.46
C GLU A 19 2.77 4.57 11.72
N ILE A 20 2.97 5.54 10.84
CA ILE A 20 1.90 6.11 10.03
C ILE A 20 1.33 5.06 9.08
N LEU A 21 2.22 4.33 8.41
CA LEU A 21 1.85 3.33 7.41
C LEU A 21 1.07 2.15 7.99
N THR A 22 1.33 1.80 9.24
CA THR A 22 0.73 0.62 9.87
C THR A 22 -0.42 0.93 10.84
N GLU A 23 -0.71 2.21 11.12
CA GLU A 23 -1.83 2.59 11.96
C GLU A 23 -3.10 2.69 11.12
N SER A 24 -3.84 1.58 11.04
CA SER A 24 -4.99 1.47 10.15
C SER A 24 -6.10 2.48 10.46
N SER A 25 -6.33 2.77 11.74
CA SER A 25 -7.44 3.63 12.15
C SER A 25 -7.29 5.08 11.73
N ASN A 26 -6.08 5.52 11.38
CA ASN A 26 -5.80 6.90 11.00
C ASN A 26 -5.68 7.15 9.50
N TYR A 27 -5.83 6.11 8.68
CA TYR A 27 -5.66 6.26 7.23
C TYR A 27 -6.56 7.34 6.63
N HIS A 28 -7.79 7.47 7.11
CA HIS A 28 -8.72 8.47 6.58
C HIS A 28 -8.26 9.91 6.84
N ASP A 29 -7.40 10.14 7.84
CA ASP A 29 -6.93 11.47 8.19
C ASP A 29 -5.84 11.97 7.24
N TRP A 30 -5.02 11.07 6.71
CA TRP A 30 -3.86 11.51 5.95
C TRP A 30 -3.79 10.97 4.52
N ASN A 31 -4.45 9.84 4.21
CA ASN A 31 -4.27 9.17 2.92
C ASN A 31 -5.35 9.61 1.93
N LYS A 32 -4.92 10.29 0.87
CA LYS A 32 -5.85 10.80 -0.14
C LYS A 32 -6.30 9.75 -1.14
N SER A 33 -5.68 8.56 -1.15
CA SER A 33 -6.05 7.48 -2.06
C SER A 33 -6.85 6.37 -1.39
N VAL A 34 -6.82 6.30 -0.06
CA VAL A 34 -7.55 5.29 0.73
C VAL A 34 -8.57 5.97 1.61
N GLU A 35 -9.82 5.56 1.50
CA GLU A 35 -10.90 6.10 2.32
C GLU A 35 -10.76 5.66 3.76
N LYS A 36 -10.57 4.36 3.98
CA LYS A 36 -10.36 3.78 5.31
C LYS A 36 -9.82 2.36 5.19
N ILE A 37 -9.30 1.85 6.30
CA ILE A 37 -8.91 0.45 6.45
C ILE A 37 -9.59 -0.11 7.70
N GLU A 38 -10.24 -1.26 7.57
CA GLU A 38 -10.82 -1.98 8.69
C GLU A 38 -9.91 -3.16 9.03
N GLY A 39 -9.67 -3.35 10.34
CA GLY A 39 -8.77 -4.39 10.83
C GLY A 39 -7.41 -3.83 11.24
N ASN A 40 -6.60 -4.67 11.88
CA ASN A 40 -5.27 -4.30 12.32
C ASN A 40 -4.22 -4.72 11.31
N ILE A 41 -3.33 -3.78 10.96
CA ILE A 41 -2.22 -4.08 10.07
C ILE A 41 -1.13 -4.77 10.89
N ALA A 42 -1.15 -6.09 10.88
CA ALA A 42 -0.20 -6.93 11.62
C ALA A 42 -0.02 -8.25 10.85
N VAL A 43 1.12 -8.92 11.08
CA VAL A 43 1.43 -10.14 10.34
C VAL A 43 0.32 -11.19 10.50
N GLY A 44 -0.08 -11.78 9.37
CA GLY A 44 -1.10 -12.82 9.35
C GLY A 44 -2.53 -12.34 9.43
N GLU A 45 -2.74 -11.06 9.67
CA GLU A 45 -4.09 -10.51 9.80
C GLU A 45 -4.70 -10.18 8.44
N LYS A 46 -6.03 -10.30 8.38
CA LYS A 46 -6.80 -9.88 7.20
C LYS A 46 -7.35 -8.49 7.46
N ILE A 47 -7.23 -7.61 6.48
CA ILE A 47 -7.75 -6.25 6.56
C ILE A 47 -8.64 -5.99 5.35
N LYS A 48 -9.50 -4.99 5.46
CA LYS A 48 -10.36 -4.54 4.36
C LYS A 48 -9.95 -3.12 4.00
N VAL A 49 -9.54 -2.92 2.76
CA VAL A 49 -9.10 -1.63 2.26
C VAL A 49 -10.20 -1.03 1.38
N TYR A 50 -10.59 0.21 1.69
CA TYR A 50 -11.58 0.95 0.91
C TYR A 50 -10.86 2.08 0.20
N ALA A 51 -10.63 1.91 -1.10
CA ALA A 51 -9.95 2.93 -1.91
C ALA A 51 -10.93 4.04 -2.31
N LYS A 52 -10.47 5.28 -2.39
CA LYS A 52 -11.33 6.39 -2.79
C LYS A 52 -11.85 6.27 -4.21
N ILE A 53 -11.12 5.56 -5.07
CA ILE A 53 -11.54 5.29 -6.44
C ILE A 53 -12.75 4.33 -6.50
N SER A 54 -12.98 3.55 -5.43
CA SER A 54 -14.14 2.66 -5.29
C SER A 54 -14.55 2.59 -3.81
N PRO A 55 -15.10 3.68 -3.24
CA PRO A 55 -15.27 3.79 -1.79
C PRO A 55 -16.30 2.85 -1.19
N ASP A 56 -17.23 2.34 -1.99
CA ASP A 56 -18.27 1.43 -1.51
C ASP A 56 -17.86 -0.04 -1.55
N ARG A 57 -16.65 -0.32 -2.04
CA ARG A 57 -16.19 -1.68 -2.22
C ARG A 57 -14.99 -1.97 -1.33
N ALA A 58 -15.11 -2.99 -0.48
CA ALA A 58 -14.00 -3.46 0.33
C ALA A 58 -13.10 -4.38 -0.48
N PHE A 59 -11.78 -4.16 -0.37
CA PHE A 59 -10.78 -5.05 -0.95
C PHE A 59 -10.11 -5.80 0.19
N PRO A 60 -10.48 -7.08 0.42
CA PRO A 60 -9.83 -7.86 1.47
C PRO A 60 -8.43 -8.25 1.07
N VAL A 61 -7.48 -8.03 1.97
CA VAL A 61 -6.09 -8.43 1.78
C VAL A 61 -5.54 -9.02 3.07
N LYS A 62 -4.52 -9.87 2.94
CA LYS A 62 -3.85 -10.46 4.08
C LYS A 62 -2.43 -9.91 4.17
N VAL A 63 -1.99 -9.57 5.37
CA VAL A 63 -0.64 -9.11 5.62
C VAL A 63 0.27 -10.34 5.70
N LYS A 64 1.10 -10.56 4.69
CA LYS A 64 1.93 -11.77 4.55
C LYS A 64 3.31 -11.62 5.17
N GLU A 65 3.96 -10.48 4.92
CA GLU A 65 5.26 -10.17 5.51
C GLU A 65 5.16 -8.86 6.25
N PHE A 66 5.87 -8.77 7.36
CA PHE A 66 5.82 -7.60 8.22
C PHE A 66 7.16 -7.47 8.93
N VAL A 67 8.07 -6.72 8.33
CA VAL A 67 9.39 -6.43 8.89
C VAL A 67 9.38 -4.96 9.30
N PRO A 68 9.25 -4.66 10.60
CA PRO A 68 9.09 -3.28 11.07
C PRO A 68 10.13 -2.32 10.50
N SER A 69 9.65 -1.16 10.07
CA SER A 69 10.45 -0.07 9.51
C SER A 69 11.20 -0.42 8.22
N SER A 70 10.87 -1.55 7.59
CA SER A 70 11.59 -2.03 6.41
C SER A 70 10.67 -2.50 5.27
N LYS A 71 9.81 -3.50 5.52
CA LYS A 71 9.06 -4.12 4.44
C LYS A 71 7.73 -4.69 4.93
N MET A 72 6.72 -4.57 4.08
CA MET A 72 5.40 -5.17 4.33
C MET A 72 4.82 -5.66 3.01
N VAL A 73 4.15 -6.80 3.04
CA VAL A 73 3.51 -7.37 1.84
C VAL A 73 2.04 -7.64 2.15
N TRP A 74 1.16 -7.14 1.29
CA TRP A 74 -0.27 -7.41 1.33
C TRP A 74 -0.66 -8.24 0.11
N CYS A 75 -1.40 -9.34 0.33
CA CYS A 75 -1.87 -10.20 -0.75
C CYS A 75 -3.39 -10.27 -0.76
N GLY A 76 -3.98 -10.14 -1.93
CA GLY A 76 -5.42 -10.26 -2.10
C GLY A 76 -5.76 -10.83 -3.45
N GLY A 77 -7.03 -11.19 -3.66
CA GLY A 77 -7.50 -11.69 -4.93
C GLY A 77 -8.46 -12.86 -4.79
N MET A 78 -8.52 -13.67 -5.84
CA MET A 78 -9.41 -14.81 -5.95
C MET A 78 -8.65 -16.11 -5.67
N PRO A 79 -9.32 -17.13 -5.11
CA PRO A 79 -8.65 -18.39 -4.77
C PRO A 79 -8.28 -19.23 -5.99
N PHE A 80 -7.55 -20.33 -5.73
CA PHE A 80 -7.22 -21.36 -6.72
C PHE A 80 -6.36 -20.87 -7.89
N GLY A 81 -5.51 -19.85 -7.64
CA GLY A 81 -4.64 -19.32 -8.69
C GLY A 81 -5.35 -18.55 -9.78
N LEU A 82 -6.62 -18.20 -9.60
CA LEU A 82 -7.37 -17.47 -10.60
C LEU A 82 -6.92 -16.03 -10.75
N PHE A 83 -6.65 -15.36 -9.63
CA PHE A 83 -6.17 -13.98 -9.64
C PHE A 83 -5.52 -13.65 -8.30
N GLN A 84 -4.39 -12.95 -8.36
CA GLN A 84 -3.70 -12.49 -7.15
C GLN A 84 -3.08 -11.13 -7.39
N GLY A 85 -3.27 -10.24 -6.43
CA GLY A 85 -2.55 -8.98 -6.36
C GLY A 85 -1.61 -9.01 -5.16
N VAL A 86 -0.35 -8.66 -5.37
CA VAL A 86 0.67 -8.63 -4.31
C VAL A 86 1.21 -7.22 -4.24
N ARG A 87 0.94 -6.54 -3.12
CA ARG A 87 1.42 -5.18 -2.88
C ARG A 87 2.56 -5.21 -1.89
N THR A 88 3.70 -4.68 -2.30
CA THR A 88 4.91 -4.63 -1.48
C THR A 88 5.23 -3.18 -1.14
N PHE A 89 5.47 -2.92 0.15
CA PHE A 89 5.89 -1.62 0.65
C PHE A 89 7.30 -1.77 1.19
N THR A 90 8.22 -0.89 0.78
CA THR A 90 9.59 -0.92 1.29
C THR A 90 10.03 0.47 1.72
N LEU A 91 10.82 0.51 2.80
CA LEU A 91 11.48 1.71 3.28
C LEU A 91 12.98 1.46 3.23
N THR A 92 13.71 2.32 2.53
CA THR A 92 15.16 2.20 2.39
C THR A 92 15.81 3.48 2.84
N GLU A 93 16.67 3.41 3.87
CA GLU A 93 17.39 4.58 4.33
C GLU A 93 18.46 4.98 3.31
N ARG A 94 18.58 6.29 3.08
CA ARG A 94 19.57 6.86 2.18
C ARG A 94 20.67 7.56 2.96
N ASN A 95 21.82 7.73 2.32
CA ASN A 95 22.99 8.38 2.94
C ASN A 95 22.74 9.86 3.28
N ASN A 96 21.78 10.49 2.62
CA ASN A 96 21.45 11.90 2.83
C ASN A 96 20.45 12.14 3.96
N GLY A 97 20.13 11.11 4.76
CA GLY A 97 19.20 11.22 5.87
C GLY A 97 17.74 11.10 5.47
N GLN A 98 17.46 10.86 4.20
CA GLN A 98 16.10 10.62 3.73
C GLN A 98 15.80 9.14 3.64
N VAL A 99 14.50 8.80 3.55
CA VAL A 99 14.03 7.43 3.38
C VAL A 99 13.32 7.31 2.06
N GLU A 100 13.69 6.32 1.27
CA GLU A 100 12.96 6.01 0.05
C GLU A 100 11.77 5.12 0.40
N PHE A 101 10.57 5.59 0.08
CA PHE A 101 9.36 4.78 0.16
C PHE A 101 9.03 4.27 -1.23
N ARG A 102 8.86 2.97 -1.34
CA ARG A 102 8.42 2.34 -2.59
C ARG A 102 7.20 1.49 -2.32
N MET A 103 6.19 1.63 -3.17
CA MET A 103 4.99 0.80 -3.16
C MET A 103 4.82 0.21 -4.55
N GLN A 104 4.65 -1.11 -4.62
CA GLN A 104 4.58 -1.81 -5.89
C GLN A 104 3.49 -2.87 -5.78
N GLU A 105 2.73 -3.04 -6.85
CA GLU A 105 1.73 -4.09 -6.90
C GLU A 105 1.83 -4.86 -8.20
N GLU A 106 1.86 -6.19 -8.11
CA GLU A 106 1.92 -7.07 -9.27
C GLU A 106 0.69 -7.96 -9.29
N PHE A 107 0.14 -8.15 -10.48
CA PHE A 107 -1.04 -8.99 -10.69
C PHE A 107 -0.66 -10.25 -11.45
N SER A 108 -1.18 -11.38 -11.00
CA SER A 108 -0.91 -12.68 -11.61
C SER A 108 -2.13 -13.58 -11.50
N GLY A 109 -2.04 -14.76 -12.11
CA GLY A 109 -3.11 -15.74 -12.08
C GLY A 109 -3.75 -15.93 -13.44
N LEU A 110 -4.53 -17.01 -13.57
CA LEU A 110 -5.12 -17.41 -14.84
C LEU A 110 -6.01 -16.32 -15.42
N MET A 111 -6.79 -15.62 -14.59
CA MET A 111 -7.71 -14.58 -15.02
C MET A 111 -7.15 -13.18 -15.01
N SER A 112 -5.84 -13.03 -14.67
CA SER A 112 -5.27 -11.70 -14.52
C SER A 112 -5.35 -10.84 -15.78
N PRO A 113 -5.13 -11.36 -17.02
CA PRO A 113 -5.24 -10.52 -18.19
C PRO A 113 -6.65 -9.92 -18.38
N LEU A 114 -7.68 -10.70 -18.07
CA LEU A 114 -9.05 -10.25 -18.19
C LEU A 114 -9.42 -9.21 -17.14
N ILE A 115 -9.03 -9.48 -15.88
CA ILE A 115 -9.36 -8.60 -14.76
C ILE A 115 -8.61 -7.28 -14.88
N VAL A 116 -7.31 -7.33 -15.18
CA VAL A 116 -6.48 -6.13 -15.30
C VAL A 116 -6.97 -5.23 -16.43
N ARG A 117 -7.46 -5.83 -17.53
CA ARG A 117 -8.00 -5.05 -18.65
C ARG A 117 -9.20 -4.19 -18.24
N SER A 118 -10.01 -4.67 -17.31
CA SER A 118 -11.21 -3.96 -16.86
C SER A 118 -10.94 -3.03 -15.67
N MET A 119 -9.73 -3.04 -15.10
CA MET A 119 -9.39 -2.20 -13.97
C MET A 119 -9.12 -0.77 -14.40
N PRO A 120 -9.43 0.22 -13.55
CA PRO A 120 -8.99 1.58 -13.81
C PRO A 120 -7.48 1.70 -13.69
N ASP A 121 -6.92 2.76 -14.27
CA ASP A 121 -5.50 3.06 -14.13
C ASP A 121 -5.23 3.52 -12.69
N LEU A 122 -4.37 2.81 -11.98
CA LEU A 122 -4.08 3.08 -10.58
C LEU A 122 -2.86 3.98 -10.37
N THR A 123 -2.25 4.51 -11.44
CA THR A 123 -1.06 5.33 -11.34
C THR A 123 -1.26 6.53 -10.43
N GLU A 124 -2.34 7.29 -10.66
CA GLU A 124 -2.64 8.47 -9.83
C GLU A 124 -2.90 8.09 -8.37
N SER A 125 -3.62 6.99 -8.15
CA SER A 125 -3.92 6.50 -6.81
C SER A 125 -2.64 6.15 -6.06
N PHE A 126 -1.68 5.52 -6.73
CA PHE A 126 -0.38 5.19 -6.15
C PHE A 126 0.42 6.44 -5.80
N GLU A 127 0.43 7.42 -6.71
CA GLU A 127 1.12 8.67 -6.46
C GLU A 127 0.51 9.44 -5.29
N LEU A 128 -0.82 9.45 -5.18
CA LEU A 128 -1.51 10.08 -4.04
C LEU A 128 -1.20 9.38 -2.73
N PHE A 129 -1.11 8.06 -2.73
CA PHE A 129 -0.73 7.32 -1.54
C PHE A 129 0.66 7.76 -1.06
N ALA A 130 1.62 7.75 -1.97
CA ALA A 130 3.00 8.10 -1.65
C ALA A 130 3.14 9.57 -1.19
N SER A 131 2.52 10.50 -1.91
CA SER A 131 2.60 11.91 -1.56
C SER A 131 1.89 12.23 -0.25
N SER A 132 0.79 11.52 0.04
CA SER A 132 0.06 11.67 1.31
C SER A 132 0.92 11.19 2.48
N LEU A 133 1.59 10.06 2.31
CA LEU A 133 2.49 9.52 3.33
C LEU A 133 3.65 10.47 3.59
N LYS A 134 4.24 11.00 2.53
CA LYS A 134 5.32 11.97 2.64
C LYS A 134 4.88 13.23 3.41
N ALA A 135 3.74 13.79 3.02
CA ALA A 135 3.23 15.00 3.68
C ALA A 135 2.97 14.76 5.16
N LYS A 136 2.37 13.63 5.51
CA LYS A 136 2.07 13.31 6.90
C LYS A 136 3.34 13.09 7.71
N ALA A 137 4.28 12.29 7.18
CA ALA A 137 5.52 11.97 7.89
C ALA A 137 6.35 13.24 8.14
N GLU A 138 6.44 14.12 7.15
CA GLU A 138 7.21 15.35 7.28
C GLU A 138 6.55 16.38 8.20
N SER A 139 5.23 16.29 8.38
CA SER A 139 4.50 17.21 9.26
C SER A 139 4.66 16.88 10.74
N VAL A 140 5.01 15.64 11.08
CA VAL A 140 5.15 15.20 12.47
C VAL A 140 6.61 15.09 12.91
N ALA A 141 7.53 15.52 12.08
CA ALA A 141 8.96 15.44 12.34
C ALA A 141 9.42 16.40 13.46
#